data_fbfb46fdc1504f0d0877fcf855d20e9e
#
_entry.id   fbfb46fdc1504f0d0877fcf855d20e9e
#
_cell.length_a   1.000
_cell.length_b   1.000
_cell.length_c   1.000
_cell.angle_alpha   90.00
_cell.angle_beta   90.00
_cell.angle_gamma   90.00
#
_symmetry.space_group_name_H-M   'P 1'
#
loop_
_entity.id
_entity.type
_entity.pdbx_description
1 polymer ?
#
loop_
_entity_poly.entity_id
_entity_poly.type
_entity_poly.pdbx_seq_one_letter_code
_entity_poly.pdbx_strand_id
1 'polypeptide(L)'
;MAQTNDPGGRLNEVIAGIDCAMLTTVRPDGTLHSCPMASPGIDPDGIIWFFAANNTEKVEAIRTSQRVNLAYVDHPAQRYVSVSGYCELVRDHGKAKELWHPDFKAWFAGGVDDPNLILLKVNVQQAEYWDKAQGRMLQLAGFVNSAIG
;
A
#
# COMPACT_ATOMS: atom_id res chain seq x y z
N MET A 1 -7.22 -23.69 -14.05
CA MET A 1 -7.28 -23.04 -12.76
C MET A 1 -8.26 -21.87 -12.81
N ALA A 2 -9.12 -21.81 -11.84
CA ALA A 2 -10.08 -20.74 -11.79
C ALA A 2 -9.36 -19.42 -11.50
N GLN A 3 -9.66 -18.41 -12.29
CA GLN A 3 -9.21 -17.07 -12.00
C GLN A 3 -10.09 -16.47 -10.92
N THR A 4 -9.47 -15.76 -10.01
CA THR A 4 -10.26 -15.05 -9.01
C THR A 4 -10.92 -13.82 -9.66
N ASN A 5 -12.19 -13.62 -9.33
CA ASN A 5 -12.90 -12.39 -9.70
C ASN A 5 -12.87 -11.39 -8.56
N ASP A 6 -12.26 -11.76 -7.45
CA ASP A 6 -12.13 -10.90 -6.30
C ASP A 6 -11.03 -9.86 -6.56
N PRO A 7 -11.36 -8.56 -6.59
CA PRO A 7 -10.36 -7.53 -6.87
C PRO A 7 -9.20 -7.56 -5.87
N GLY A 8 -9.46 -7.79 -4.60
CA GLY A 8 -8.41 -7.85 -3.59
C GLY A 8 -7.46 -9.01 -3.83
N GLY A 9 -8.01 -10.18 -4.15
CA GLY A 9 -7.21 -11.36 -4.46
C GLY A 9 -6.41 -11.17 -5.74
N ARG A 10 -7.00 -10.53 -6.74
CA ARG A 10 -6.30 -10.26 -7.98
C ARG A 10 -5.14 -9.29 -7.77
N LEU A 11 -5.37 -8.24 -7.01
CA LEU A 11 -4.30 -7.28 -6.70
C LEU A 11 -3.17 -7.97 -5.93
N ASN A 12 -3.52 -8.83 -4.97
CA ASN A 12 -2.53 -9.58 -4.22
C ASN A 12 -1.66 -10.44 -5.15
N GLU A 13 -2.27 -11.10 -6.14
CA GLU A 13 -1.53 -11.88 -7.12
C GLU A 13 -0.53 -11.02 -7.91
N VAL A 14 -0.96 -9.83 -8.30
CA VAL A 14 -0.15 -8.95 -9.14
C VAL A 14 1.04 -8.38 -8.38
N ILE A 15 0.87 -8.06 -7.10
CA ILE A 15 1.96 -7.46 -6.30
C ILE A 15 2.70 -8.48 -5.44
N ALA A 16 2.29 -9.74 -5.46
CA ALA A 16 2.94 -10.79 -4.67
C ALA A 16 4.44 -10.85 -5.03
N GLY A 17 5.29 -10.91 -4.02
CA GLY A 17 6.72 -10.96 -4.22
C GLY A 17 7.39 -9.62 -4.45
N ILE A 18 6.64 -8.53 -4.54
CA ILE A 18 7.23 -7.20 -4.66
C ILE A 18 7.36 -6.61 -3.27
N ASP A 19 8.60 -6.46 -2.81
CA ASP A 19 8.89 -6.12 -1.42
C ASP A 19 8.71 -4.66 -1.09
N CYS A 20 8.76 -3.80 -2.09
CA CYS A 20 8.80 -2.36 -1.86
C CYS A 20 7.85 -1.63 -2.79
N ALA A 21 7.12 -0.68 -2.23
CA ALA A 21 6.27 0.22 -2.99
C ALA A 21 6.76 1.64 -2.80
N MET A 22 6.66 2.46 -3.83
CA MET A 22 6.83 3.90 -3.69
C MET A 22 5.50 4.49 -3.30
N LEU A 23 5.44 5.05 -2.09
CA LEU A 23 4.24 5.71 -1.59
C LEU A 23 4.32 7.19 -1.91
N THR A 24 3.34 7.69 -2.64
CA THR A 24 3.23 9.11 -2.95
C THR A 24 2.11 9.73 -2.12
N THR A 25 2.45 10.81 -1.42
CA THR A 25 1.51 11.57 -0.60
C THR A 25 1.43 13.00 -1.11
N VAL A 26 0.41 13.73 -0.66
CA VAL A 26 0.21 15.15 -1.01
C VAL A 26 0.60 15.99 0.19
N ARG A 27 1.62 16.84 0.02
CA ARG A 27 2.05 17.75 1.07
C ARG A 27 1.02 18.87 1.28
N PRO A 28 1.06 19.54 2.44
CA PRO A 28 0.13 20.65 2.69
C PRO A 28 0.18 21.75 1.63
N ASP A 29 1.33 21.96 0.97
CA ASP A 29 1.46 22.95 -0.09
C ASP A 29 0.98 22.44 -1.45
N GLY A 30 0.45 21.22 -1.52
CA GLY A 30 -0.06 20.61 -2.74
C GLY A 30 0.97 19.87 -3.56
N THR A 31 2.25 19.93 -3.18
CA THR A 31 3.27 19.15 -3.92
C THR A 31 3.19 17.69 -3.58
N LEU A 32 3.69 16.85 -4.48
CA LEU A 32 3.70 15.41 -4.30
C LEU A 32 5.07 14.95 -3.83
N HIS A 33 5.06 13.98 -2.92
CA HIS A 33 6.28 13.43 -2.37
C HIS A 33 6.20 11.92 -2.36
N SER A 34 7.24 11.25 -2.84
CA SER A 34 7.30 9.79 -2.88
C SER A 34 8.41 9.26 -2.01
N CYS A 35 8.13 8.19 -1.29
CA CYS A 35 9.15 7.51 -0.49
C CYS A 35 8.97 6.00 -0.59
N PRO A 36 10.06 5.23 -0.48
CA PRO A 36 9.97 3.78 -0.51
C PRO A 36 9.40 3.24 0.81
N MET A 37 8.55 2.23 0.69
CA MET A 37 7.91 1.60 1.83
C MET A 37 8.01 0.09 1.68
N ALA A 38 8.48 -0.58 2.73
CA ALA A 38 8.40 -2.03 2.79
C ALA A 38 6.95 -2.42 3.05
N SER A 39 6.45 -3.36 2.26
CA SER A 39 5.05 -3.76 2.35
C SER A 39 4.92 -5.04 3.18
N PRO A 40 4.31 -4.97 4.37
CA PRO A 40 4.10 -6.17 5.17
C PRO A 40 2.96 -7.06 4.65
N GLY A 41 2.03 -6.50 3.87
CA GLY A 41 0.99 -7.36 3.33
C GLY A 41 -0.21 -6.63 2.78
N ILE A 42 -1.08 -7.43 2.18
CA ILE A 42 -2.37 -7.00 1.68
C ILE A 42 -3.40 -8.01 2.17
N ASP A 43 -4.51 -7.52 2.67
CA ASP A 43 -5.61 -8.38 3.12
C ASP A 43 -6.38 -8.93 1.92
N PRO A 44 -7.09 -10.06 2.09
CA PRO A 44 -7.90 -10.61 1.00
C PRO A 44 -8.95 -9.64 0.45
N ASP A 45 -9.38 -8.69 1.26
CA ASP A 45 -10.35 -7.67 0.83
C ASP A 45 -9.71 -6.50 0.08
N GLY A 46 -8.40 -6.55 -0.17
CA GLY A 46 -7.70 -5.55 -0.95
C GLY A 46 -7.15 -4.39 -0.16
N ILE A 47 -7.20 -4.45 1.15
CA ILE A 47 -6.61 -3.39 1.98
C ILE A 47 -5.12 -3.62 2.10
N ILE A 48 -4.34 -2.60 1.82
CA ILE A 48 -2.87 -2.67 1.86
C ILE A 48 -2.39 -1.97 3.12
N TRP A 49 -1.50 -2.63 3.85
CA TRP A 49 -1.00 -2.15 5.13
C TRP A 49 0.47 -1.81 5.06
N PHE A 50 0.86 -0.78 5.79
CA PHE A 50 2.28 -0.41 5.97
C PHE A 50 2.51 -0.01 7.42
N PHE A 51 3.75 -0.19 7.88
CA PHE A 51 4.20 0.40 9.13
C PHE A 51 4.85 1.75 8.85
N ALA A 52 4.63 2.72 9.71
CA ALA A 52 5.26 4.02 9.61
C ALA A 52 5.58 4.56 11.00
N ALA A 53 6.56 5.44 11.07
CA ALA A 53 6.84 6.18 12.29
C ALA A 53 5.92 7.40 12.35
N ASN A 54 5.29 7.60 13.48
CA ASN A 54 4.27 8.62 13.65
C ASN A 54 4.78 10.05 13.41
N ASN A 55 6.08 10.28 13.59
CA ASN A 55 6.68 11.61 13.47
C ASN A 55 7.33 11.86 12.11
N THR A 56 6.92 11.17 11.07
CA THR A 56 7.47 11.34 9.74
C THR A 56 6.66 12.29 8.89
N GLU A 57 7.31 12.84 7.85
CA GLU A 57 6.66 13.76 6.91
C GLU A 57 5.46 13.11 6.20
N LYS A 58 5.60 11.85 5.81
CA LYS A 58 4.49 11.17 5.11
C LYS A 58 3.25 11.05 5.99
N VAL A 59 3.43 10.81 7.28
CA VAL A 59 2.31 10.71 8.21
C VAL A 59 1.63 12.06 8.37
N GLU A 60 2.40 13.14 8.49
CA GLU A 60 1.82 14.48 8.57
C GLU A 60 1.07 14.84 7.28
N ALA A 61 1.62 14.48 6.13
CA ALA A 61 0.94 14.72 4.86
C ALA A 61 -0.41 13.98 4.81
N ILE A 62 -0.44 12.74 5.28
CA ILE A 62 -1.67 11.95 5.27
C ILE A 62 -2.71 12.56 6.21
N ARG A 63 -2.29 13.19 7.30
CA ARG A 63 -3.24 13.86 8.19
C ARG A 63 -3.98 14.99 7.51
N THR A 64 -3.34 15.67 6.57
CA THR A 64 -3.97 16.78 5.85
C THR A 64 -4.66 16.34 4.58
N SER A 65 -4.16 15.30 3.92
CA SER A 65 -4.78 14.75 2.73
C SER A 65 -4.58 13.25 2.71
N GLN A 66 -5.68 12.52 2.73
CA GLN A 66 -5.64 11.05 2.77
C GLN A 66 -5.35 10.42 1.41
N ARG A 67 -5.33 11.19 0.34
CA ARG A 67 -5.09 10.65 -0.99
C ARG A 67 -3.66 10.18 -1.13
N VAL A 68 -3.50 8.95 -1.62
CA VAL A 68 -2.18 8.35 -1.83
C VAL A 68 -2.14 7.57 -3.13
N ASN A 69 -0.92 7.36 -3.59
CA ASN A 69 -0.66 6.43 -4.70
C ASN A 69 0.49 5.51 -4.30
N LEU A 70 0.36 4.26 -4.66
CA LEU A 70 1.40 3.26 -4.49
C LEU A 70 1.87 2.80 -5.86
N ALA A 71 3.16 2.82 -6.08
CA ALA A 71 3.75 2.31 -7.31
C ALA A 71 4.64 1.12 -6.98
N TYR A 72 4.31 -0.03 -7.56
CA TYR A 72 5.09 -1.26 -7.41
C TYR A 72 5.82 -1.55 -8.71
N VAL A 73 7.05 -1.97 -8.61
CA VAL A 73 7.87 -2.31 -9.77
C VAL A 73 8.53 -3.66 -9.55
N ASP A 74 8.24 -4.59 -10.44
CA ASP A 74 8.94 -5.86 -10.52
C ASP A 74 9.64 -5.89 -11.87
N HIS A 75 10.85 -5.35 -11.91
CA HIS A 75 11.56 -5.17 -13.16
C HIS A 75 11.93 -6.50 -13.81
N PRO A 76 12.43 -7.49 -13.06
CA PRO A 76 12.73 -8.79 -13.67
C PRO A 76 11.52 -9.42 -14.37
N ALA A 77 10.36 -9.34 -13.77
CA ALA A 77 9.11 -9.86 -14.36
C ALA A 77 8.47 -8.87 -15.32
N GLN A 78 9.00 -7.65 -15.40
CA GLN A 78 8.47 -6.55 -16.22
C GLN A 78 7.00 -6.27 -15.92
N ARG A 79 6.70 -6.21 -14.63
CA ARG A 79 5.37 -5.93 -14.13
C ARG A 79 5.40 -4.64 -13.30
N TYR A 80 4.49 -3.76 -13.58
CA TYR A 80 4.41 -2.44 -12.94
C TYR A 80 2.98 -2.21 -12.52
N VAL A 81 2.78 -1.74 -11.28
CA VAL A 81 1.46 -1.60 -10.71
C VAL A 81 1.30 -0.21 -10.12
N SER A 82 0.18 0.43 -10.42
CA SER A 82 -0.20 1.70 -9.81
C SER A 82 -1.50 1.52 -9.06
N VAL A 83 -1.47 1.88 -7.77
CA VAL A 83 -2.64 1.78 -6.90
C VAL A 83 -2.94 3.16 -6.35
N SER A 84 -4.18 3.61 -6.53
CA SER A 84 -4.65 4.87 -5.96
C SER A 84 -5.72 4.59 -4.92
N GLY A 85 -5.70 5.37 -3.84
CA GLY A 85 -6.68 5.18 -2.79
C GLY A 85 -6.58 6.21 -1.69
N TYR A 86 -7.20 5.90 -0.57
CA TYR A 86 -7.16 6.72 0.63
C TYR A 86 -6.45 5.98 1.72
N CYS A 87 -5.64 6.71 2.47
CA CYS A 87 -4.86 6.15 3.57
C CYS A 87 -5.41 6.65 4.90
N GLU A 88 -5.71 5.72 5.80
CA GLU A 88 -6.08 6.02 7.17
C GLU A 88 -4.91 5.71 8.09
N LEU A 89 -4.72 6.54 9.10
CA LEU A 89 -3.74 6.29 10.15
C LEU A 89 -4.42 5.50 11.25
N VAL A 90 -3.89 4.32 11.56
CA VAL A 90 -4.55 3.38 12.46
C VAL A 90 -3.59 2.95 13.55
N ARG A 91 -4.07 2.92 14.79
CA ARG A 91 -3.36 2.31 15.92
C ARG A 91 -4.16 1.09 16.34
N ASP A 92 -3.73 -0.06 15.86
CA ASP A 92 -4.35 -1.34 16.16
C ASP A 92 -3.24 -2.33 16.47
N HIS A 93 -3.04 -2.57 17.75
CA HIS A 93 -1.97 -3.45 18.21
C HIS A 93 -2.13 -4.88 17.72
N GLY A 94 -3.38 -5.37 17.68
CA GLY A 94 -3.64 -6.70 17.18
C GLY A 94 -3.26 -6.86 15.71
N LYS A 95 -3.63 -5.87 14.89
CA LYS A 95 -3.27 -5.88 13.48
C LYS A 95 -1.76 -5.73 13.30
N ALA A 96 -1.14 -4.87 14.09
CA ALA A 96 0.31 -4.68 14.03
C ALA A 96 1.04 -5.99 14.36
N LYS A 97 0.58 -6.73 15.37
CA LYS A 97 1.17 -8.03 15.72
C LYS A 97 1.00 -9.04 14.60
N GLU A 98 -0.17 -9.06 13.96
CA GLU A 98 -0.45 -9.95 12.85
C GLU A 98 0.52 -9.73 11.70
N LEU A 99 0.85 -8.47 11.41
CA LEU A 99 1.69 -8.07 10.28
C LEU A 99 3.17 -8.01 10.63
N TRP A 100 3.52 -8.10 11.89
CA TRP A 100 4.88 -7.87 12.35
C TRP A 100 5.84 -8.93 11.82
N HIS A 101 7.02 -8.46 11.40
CA HIS A 101 8.14 -9.30 11.02
C HIS A 101 9.39 -8.77 11.72
N PRO A 102 10.29 -9.65 12.20
CA PRO A 102 11.49 -9.21 12.93
C PRO A 102 12.35 -8.19 12.19
N ASP A 103 12.34 -8.19 10.87
CA ASP A 103 13.10 -7.24 10.07
C ASP A 103 12.67 -5.80 10.32
N PHE A 104 11.45 -5.58 10.76
CA PHE A 104 10.96 -4.23 11.04
C PHE A 104 11.58 -3.63 12.30
N LYS A 105 12.22 -4.44 13.13
CA LYS A 105 12.84 -3.95 14.35
C LYS A 105 13.97 -2.96 14.08
N ALA A 106 14.57 -3.03 12.90
CA ALA A 106 15.56 -2.05 12.48
C ALA A 106 15.01 -0.62 12.42
N TRP A 107 13.72 -0.51 12.16
CA TRP A 107 13.02 0.78 12.05
C TRP A 107 12.29 1.17 13.34
N PHE A 108 11.92 0.17 14.15
CA PHE A 108 11.12 0.36 15.35
C PHE A 108 11.79 -0.40 16.49
N ALA A 109 12.66 0.30 17.25
CA ALA A 109 13.45 -0.32 18.31
C ALA A 109 12.59 -0.97 19.40
N GLY A 110 11.41 -0.40 19.65
CA GLY A 110 10.47 -0.95 20.61
C GLY A 110 9.64 -2.12 20.09
N GLY A 111 9.90 -2.56 18.86
CA GLY A 111 9.13 -3.63 18.25
C GLY A 111 7.69 -3.21 17.99
N VAL A 112 6.78 -4.18 18.04
CA VAL A 112 5.37 -3.94 17.81
C VAL A 112 4.74 -3.05 18.88
N ASP A 113 5.40 -2.91 20.03
CA ASP A 113 4.93 -2.07 21.13
C ASP A 113 5.54 -0.66 21.08
N ASP A 114 6.33 -0.35 20.06
CA ASP A 114 6.96 0.96 19.94
C ASP A 114 5.87 2.04 19.88
N PRO A 115 5.92 3.04 20.80
CA PRO A 115 4.86 4.08 20.83
C PRO A 115 4.85 4.95 19.59
N ASN A 116 5.92 4.94 18.80
CA ASN A 116 6.03 5.71 17.57
C ASN A 116 5.49 4.95 16.36
N LEU A 117 5.12 3.68 16.54
CA LEU A 117 4.60 2.86 15.45
C LEU A 117 3.16 3.21 15.12
N ILE A 118 2.88 3.44 13.85
CA ILE A 118 1.51 3.63 13.38
C ILE A 118 1.32 2.79 12.12
N LEU A 119 0.09 2.35 11.89
CA LEU A 119 -0.25 1.63 10.68
C LEU A 119 -0.85 2.57 9.65
N LEU A 120 -0.42 2.41 8.42
CA LEU A 120 -1.06 3.03 7.27
C LEU A 120 -1.98 2.01 6.65
N LYS A 121 -3.27 2.30 6.65
CA LYS A 121 -4.30 1.45 6.06
C LYS A 121 -4.73 2.09 4.75
N VAL A 122 -4.34 1.47 3.63
CA VAL A 122 -4.67 2.00 2.32
C VAL A 122 -5.91 1.29 1.79
N ASN A 123 -6.97 2.07 1.62
CA ASN A 123 -8.22 1.60 1.02
C ASN A 123 -8.13 1.85 -0.48
N VAL A 124 -8.01 0.78 -1.25
CA VAL A 124 -7.78 0.87 -2.69
C VAL A 124 -9.05 1.31 -3.40
N GLN A 125 -8.93 2.33 -4.24
CA GLN A 125 -10.04 2.79 -5.08
C GLN A 125 -9.87 2.34 -6.51
N GLN A 126 -8.63 2.32 -6.99
CA GLN A 126 -8.34 1.99 -8.38
C GLN A 126 -6.96 1.37 -8.44
N ALA A 127 -6.81 0.35 -9.27
CA ALA A 127 -5.52 -0.28 -9.51
C ALA A 127 -5.38 -0.59 -10.99
N GLU A 128 -4.18 -0.36 -11.50
CA GLU A 128 -3.82 -0.63 -12.88
C GLU A 128 -2.48 -1.34 -12.89
N TYR A 129 -2.27 -2.22 -13.84
CA TYR A 129 -0.94 -2.77 -14.00
C TYR A 129 -0.58 -2.93 -15.47
N TRP A 130 0.72 -2.86 -15.71
CA TRP A 130 1.32 -3.10 -17.01
C TRP A 130 2.09 -4.40 -16.92
N ASP A 131 1.84 -5.28 -17.85
CA ASP A 131 2.54 -6.55 -17.94
C ASP A 131 3.15 -6.65 -19.33
N LYS A 132 4.45 -6.49 -19.42
CA LYS A 132 5.13 -6.46 -20.72
C LYS A 132 5.03 -7.80 -21.44
N ALA A 133 4.95 -8.90 -20.69
CA ALA A 133 4.77 -10.21 -21.28
C ALA A 133 3.47 -10.28 -22.10
N GLN A 134 2.45 -9.51 -21.69
CA GLN A 134 1.20 -9.40 -22.43
C GLN A 134 1.14 -8.17 -23.32
N GLY A 135 2.13 -7.29 -23.18
CA GLY A 135 2.26 -6.13 -24.05
C GLY A 135 1.18 -5.06 -23.85
N ARG A 136 0.56 -4.98 -22.71
CA ARG A 136 -0.55 -4.04 -22.52
C ARG A 136 -0.75 -3.66 -21.07
N MET A 137 -1.48 -2.57 -20.87
CA MET A 137 -1.95 -2.14 -19.57
C MET A 137 -3.28 -2.84 -19.26
N LEU A 138 -3.43 -3.31 -18.04
CA LEU A 138 -4.65 -3.92 -17.57
C LEU A 138 -5.15 -3.16 -16.35
N GLN A 139 -6.43 -2.85 -16.36
CA GLN A 139 -7.08 -2.23 -15.21
C GLN A 139 -7.77 -3.32 -14.41
N LEU A 140 -7.56 -3.29 -13.08
CA LEU A 140 -8.18 -4.27 -12.21
C LEU A 140 -9.61 -3.82 -11.91
N ALA A 141 -10.56 -4.54 -12.48
CA ALA A 141 -11.98 -4.23 -12.30
C ALA A 141 -12.39 -4.42 -10.85
N GLY A 142 -13.36 -3.63 -10.41
CA GLY A 142 -13.92 -3.76 -9.07
C GLY A 142 -13.28 -2.87 -8.01
N PHE A 143 -12.22 -2.16 -8.36
CA PHE A 143 -11.60 -1.21 -7.44
C PHE A 143 -12.12 0.22 -7.61
N VAL A 144 -12.97 0.46 -8.60
CA VAL A 144 -13.64 1.76 -8.66
C VAL A 144 -14.52 1.84 -7.42
N ASN A 145 -14.22 2.77 -6.57
CA ASN A 145 -14.85 2.82 -5.27
C ASN A 145 -16.31 3.27 -5.38
N SER A 146 -17.19 2.37 -5.06
CA SER A 146 -18.61 2.67 -5.06
C SER A 146 -19.00 3.71 -4.01
N ALA A 147 -18.16 3.93 -3.02
CA ALA A 147 -18.42 4.95 -2.00
C ALA A 147 -18.36 6.36 -2.58
N ILE A 148 -17.73 6.53 -3.74
CA ILE A 148 -17.71 7.82 -4.42
C ILE A 148 -18.99 8.05 -5.19
N GLY A 149 -19.53 6.97 -5.66
CA GLY A 149 -20.75 7.03 -6.43
C GLY A 149 -21.96 6.97 -5.58
#